data_48abe9059a65a95aa304a2d561e52b4b
#
_entry.id   48abe9059a65a95aa304a2d561e52b4b
#
_cell.length_a   1.000
_cell.length_b   1.000
_cell.length_c   1.000
_cell.angle_alpha   90.00
_cell.angle_beta   90.00
_cell.angle_gamma   90.00
#
_symmetry.space_group_name_H-M   'P 1'
#
loop_
_entity.id
_entity.type
_entity.pdbx_description
1 polymer ?
#
loop_
_entity_poly.entity_id
_entity_poly.type
_entity_poly.pdbx_seq_one_letter_code
_entity_poly.pdbx_strand_id
1 'polypeptide(L)'
;IYLDVDIIVLDDLSELYRLNIDDKYIAGIRAAGYYYPEKHAQNTMNILDIDSMEYYVNAGVLLINLQNMRRDNLEEAFNQLICKKYPSMDQDILNKVCYGKIRILHPRYNAMTKYKLLDDNSYKNNKALQIAYSIREWDSARKHPVIIHYADKIKPWEDVEMEYAYEWWRAAALLPFFSDIYRQYIKNGQMKKINVQLNEENRRI
;
A
#
# COMPACT_ATOMS: atom_id res chain seq x y z
N ILE A 1 -2.64 0.47 -14.14
CA ILE A 1 -2.22 0.43 -12.73
C ILE A 1 -2.65 1.74 -12.09
N TYR A 2 -3.25 1.68 -10.90
CA TYR A 2 -3.51 2.81 -10.01
C TYR A 2 -2.50 2.78 -8.87
N LEU A 3 -2.00 3.94 -8.48
CA LEU A 3 -1.06 4.14 -7.38
C LEU A 3 -1.47 5.36 -6.56
N ASP A 4 -1.48 5.24 -5.25
CA ASP A 4 -1.61 6.39 -4.34
C ASP A 4 -0.40 7.35 -4.49
N VAL A 5 -0.54 8.56 -3.98
CA VAL A 5 0.48 9.62 -4.13
C VAL A 5 1.65 9.52 -3.14
N ASP A 6 1.54 8.67 -2.12
CA ASP A 6 2.54 8.42 -1.07
C ASP A 6 3.28 7.08 -1.28
N ILE A 7 3.70 6.86 -2.51
CA ILE A 7 4.33 5.63 -2.99
C ILE A 7 5.70 5.91 -3.62
N ILE A 8 6.64 4.97 -3.47
CA ILE A 8 7.88 4.90 -4.25
C ILE A 8 7.91 3.57 -4.99
N VAL A 9 8.13 3.63 -6.29
CA VAL A 9 8.36 2.46 -7.15
C VAL A 9 9.86 2.21 -7.23
N LEU A 10 10.29 0.99 -6.87
CA LEU A 10 11.70 0.61 -6.80
C LEU A 10 12.14 -0.28 -7.96
N ASP A 11 11.20 -0.93 -8.65
CA ASP A 11 11.49 -1.92 -9.67
C ASP A 11 10.49 -1.82 -10.84
N ASP A 12 10.74 -2.52 -11.94
CA ASP A 12 9.88 -2.54 -13.12
C ASP A 12 8.47 -3.09 -12.81
N LEU A 13 7.46 -2.37 -13.24
CA LEU A 13 6.06 -2.76 -13.10
C LEU A 13 5.52 -3.60 -14.25
N SER A 14 6.34 -3.98 -15.24
CA SER A 14 5.90 -4.73 -16.41
C SER A 14 5.28 -6.09 -16.05
N GLU A 15 5.83 -6.77 -15.05
CA GLU A 15 5.28 -8.03 -14.54
C GLU A 15 3.87 -7.84 -13.97
N LEU A 16 3.69 -6.81 -13.13
CA LEU A 16 2.39 -6.45 -12.59
C LEU A 16 1.40 -6.07 -13.70
N TYR A 17 1.85 -5.25 -14.68
CA TYR A 17 1.00 -4.78 -15.77
C TYR A 17 0.50 -5.92 -16.67
N ARG A 18 1.35 -6.94 -16.91
CA ARG A 18 1.02 -8.11 -17.75
C ARG A 18 0.30 -9.22 -17.01
N LEU A 19 0.02 -9.04 -15.72
CA LEU A 19 -0.69 -10.04 -14.95
C LEU A 19 -2.09 -10.26 -15.54
N ASN A 20 -2.41 -11.52 -15.82
CA ASN A 20 -3.74 -11.85 -16.33
C ASN A 20 -4.82 -11.65 -15.25
N ILE A 21 -5.75 -10.73 -15.49
CA ILE A 21 -6.95 -10.48 -14.68
C ILE A 21 -8.21 -10.46 -15.57
N ASP A 22 -8.25 -11.31 -16.62
CA ASP A 22 -9.32 -11.30 -17.62
C ASP A 22 -10.71 -11.62 -17.04
N ASP A 23 -10.77 -12.40 -15.96
CA ASP A 23 -11.99 -12.74 -15.23
C ASP A 23 -12.25 -11.89 -13.99
N LYS A 24 -11.40 -10.89 -13.72
CA LYS A 24 -11.46 -10.02 -12.54
C LYS A 24 -11.71 -8.54 -12.91
N TYR A 25 -12.10 -7.75 -11.90
CA TYR A 25 -12.19 -6.30 -12.03
C TYR A 25 -10.93 -5.62 -11.53
N ILE A 26 -10.37 -6.09 -10.43
CA ILE A 26 -9.15 -5.55 -9.84
C ILE A 26 -8.22 -6.65 -9.33
N ALA A 27 -6.94 -6.28 -9.19
CA ALA A 27 -6.00 -7.01 -8.36
C ALA A 27 -5.32 -6.07 -7.37
N GLY A 28 -5.15 -6.52 -6.13
CA GLY A 28 -4.53 -5.76 -5.05
C GLY A 28 -3.98 -6.67 -3.95
N ILE A 29 -3.24 -6.12 -3.00
CA ILE A 29 -2.78 -6.89 -1.84
C ILE A 29 -3.85 -6.90 -0.74
N ARG A 30 -3.90 -7.96 0.05
CA ARG A 30 -4.77 -8.04 1.22
C ARG A 30 -4.49 -6.89 2.19
N ALA A 31 -5.55 -6.23 2.66
CA ALA A 31 -5.46 -5.19 3.67
C ALA A 31 -5.33 -5.81 5.07
N ALA A 32 -4.14 -6.32 5.41
CA ALA A 32 -3.91 -7.19 6.57
C ALA A 32 -4.49 -6.66 7.89
N GLY A 33 -4.44 -5.35 8.15
CA GLY A 33 -5.01 -4.75 9.35
C GLY A 33 -6.53 -4.92 9.52
N TYR A 34 -7.25 -5.36 8.49
CA TYR A 34 -8.71 -5.60 8.53
C TYR A 34 -9.08 -7.04 8.87
N TYR A 35 -8.11 -7.96 8.87
CA TYR A 35 -8.34 -9.38 9.15
C TYR A 35 -8.34 -9.70 10.65
N TYR A 36 -7.78 -8.79 11.46
CA TYR A 36 -7.66 -8.99 12.90
C TYR A 36 -7.73 -7.64 13.65
N PRO A 37 -8.38 -7.57 14.81
CA PRO A 37 -9.11 -8.67 15.50
C PRO A 37 -10.39 -9.11 14.76
N GLU A 38 -10.83 -10.32 15.01
CA GLU A 38 -11.97 -10.96 14.32
C GLU A 38 -13.24 -10.11 14.38
N LYS A 39 -13.46 -9.41 15.51
CA LYS A 39 -14.60 -8.47 15.65
C LYS A 39 -14.54 -7.34 14.63
N HIS A 40 -13.34 -6.87 14.28
CA HIS A 40 -13.16 -5.82 13.26
C HIS A 40 -13.47 -6.37 11.87
N ALA A 41 -12.97 -7.56 11.54
CA ALA A 41 -13.29 -8.25 10.30
C ALA A 41 -14.79 -8.49 10.13
N GLN A 42 -15.45 -9.01 11.20
CA GLN A 42 -16.89 -9.24 11.19
C GLN A 42 -17.69 -7.95 10.99
N ASN A 43 -17.29 -6.87 11.66
CA ASN A 43 -17.94 -5.57 11.50
C ASN A 43 -17.81 -5.05 10.06
N THR A 44 -16.62 -5.18 9.45
CA THR A 44 -16.40 -4.78 8.05
C THR A 44 -17.27 -5.62 7.10
N MET A 45 -17.33 -6.93 7.28
CA MET A 45 -18.21 -7.80 6.48
C MET A 45 -19.67 -7.38 6.57
N ASN A 46 -20.16 -7.08 7.77
CA ASN A 46 -21.53 -6.64 7.98
C ASN A 46 -21.83 -5.28 7.31
N ILE A 47 -20.89 -4.31 7.40
CA ILE A 47 -21.04 -2.99 6.76
C ILE A 47 -21.06 -3.10 5.25
N LEU A 48 -20.20 -3.96 4.71
CA LEU A 48 -20.05 -4.13 3.26
C LEU A 48 -21.06 -5.11 2.68
N ASP A 49 -21.73 -5.91 3.52
CA ASP A 49 -22.61 -7.00 3.09
C ASP A 49 -21.83 -7.99 2.19
N ILE A 50 -20.72 -8.51 2.72
CA ILE A 50 -19.86 -9.51 2.08
C ILE A 50 -19.64 -10.70 3.00
N ASP A 51 -19.48 -11.90 2.43
CA ASP A 51 -19.41 -13.15 3.19
C ASP A 51 -18.00 -13.47 3.71
N SER A 52 -16.97 -12.83 3.16
CA SER A 52 -15.58 -13.14 3.50
C SER A 52 -14.65 -11.94 3.33
N MET A 53 -13.67 -11.85 4.22
CA MET A 53 -12.57 -10.89 4.10
C MET A 53 -11.43 -11.40 3.20
N GLU A 54 -11.46 -12.65 2.75
CA GLU A 54 -10.34 -13.29 2.02
C GLU A 54 -9.80 -12.46 0.86
N TYR A 55 -10.69 -11.71 0.18
CA TYR A 55 -10.37 -10.88 -0.97
C TYR A 55 -10.48 -9.38 -0.69
N TYR A 56 -10.51 -8.98 0.59
CA TYR A 56 -10.53 -7.57 0.94
C TYR A 56 -9.12 -6.99 0.79
N VAL A 57 -8.96 -6.07 -0.16
CA VAL A 57 -7.65 -5.52 -0.57
C VAL A 57 -7.49 -4.05 -0.16
N ASN A 58 -6.23 -3.65 -0.01
CA ASN A 58 -5.87 -2.23 0.11
C ASN A 58 -5.99 -1.53 -1.25
N ALA A 59 -6.56 -0.33 -1.26
CA ALA A 59 -6.84 0.43 -2.48
C ALA A 59 -5.64 1.23 -3.02
N GLY A 60 -4.53 1.34 -2.27
CA GLY A 60 -3.41 2.20 -2.64
C GLY A 60 -2.56 1.73 -3.82
N VAL A 61 -2.59 0.42 -4.14
CA VAL A 61 -1.97 -0.14 -5.36
C VAL A 61 -2.94 -1.15 -5.97
N LEU A 62 -3.40 -0.84 -7.17
CA LEU A 62 -4.36 -1.69 -7.89
C LEU A 62 -3.97 -1.87 -9.36
N LEU A 63 -4.08 -3.11 -9.84
CA LEU A 63 -4.23 -3.38 -11.27
C LEU A 63 -5.73 -3.43 -11.56
N ILE A 64 -6.21 -2.65 -12.54
CA ILE A 64 -7.63 -2.47 -12.81
C ILE A 64 -7.96 -2.92 -14.23
N ASN A 65 -8.94 -3.79 -14.38
CA ASN A 65 -9.51 -4.17 -15.67
C ASN A 65 -10.70 -3.25 -16.02
N LEU A 66 -10.38 -2.09 -16.59
CA LEU A 66 -11.40 -1.12 -16.98
C LEU A 66 -12.35 -1.65 -18.06
N GLN A 67 -11.91 -2.59 -18.89
CA GLN A 67 -12.77 -3.19 -19.92
C GLN A 67 -13.90 -4.00 -19.28
N ASN A 68 -13.58 -4.86 -18.31
CA ASN A 68 -14.59 -5.62 -17.59
C ASN A 68 -15.54 -4.70 -16.78
N MET A 69 -14.98 -3.69 -16.11
CA MET A 69 -15.81 -2.73 -15.36
C MET A 69 -16.81 -1.99 -16.26
N ARG A 70 -16.39 -1.56 -17.46
CA ARG A 70 -17.29 -0.92 -18.44
C ARG A 70 -18.32 -1.89 -19.00
N ARG A 71 -17.89 -3.11 -19.38
CA ARG A 71 -18.80 -4.12 -19.90
C ARG A 71 -19.93 -4.47 -18.92
N ASP A 72 -19.59 -4.53 -17.64
CA ASP A 72 -20.52 -4.92 -16.58
C ASP A 72 -21.17 -3.71 -15.87
N ASN A 73 -20.99 -2.50 -16.44
CA ASN A 73 -21.60 -1.22 -16.01
C ASN A 73 -21.38 -0.89 -14.50
N LEU A 74 -20.15 -1.14 -13.98
CA LEU A 74 -19.87 -0.91 -12.57
C LEU A 74 -19.92 0.55 -12.15
N GLU A 75 -19.86 1.50 -13.10
CA GLU A 75 -20.01 2.93 -12.82
C GLU A 75 -21.30 3.24 -12.08
N GLU A 76 -22.41 2.62 -12.47
CA GLU A 76 -23.68 2.79 -11.79
C GLU A 76 -23.62 2.29 -10.32
N ALA A 77 -23.01 1.12 -10.09
CA ALA A 77 -22.84 0.56 -8.75
C ALA A 77 -21.97 1.47 -7.86
N PHE A 78 -20.89 2.04 -8.40
CA PHE A 78 -20.07 3.02 -7.70
C PHE A 78 -20.86 4.29 -7.35
N ASN A 79 -21.59 4.84 -8.31
CA ASN A 79 -22.39 6.08 -8.12
C ASN A 79 -23.45 5.93 -7.03
N GLN A 80 -24.05 4.75 -6.88
CA GLN A 80 -25.03 4.46 -5.81
C GLN A 80 -24.39 4.45 -4.41
N LEU A 81 -23.08 4.23 -4.31
CA LEU A 81 -22.36 4.08 -3.05
C LEU A 81 -21.52 5.30 -2.65
N ILE A 82 -21.09 6.13 -3.61
CA ILE A 82 -20.15 7.24 -3.37
C ILE A 82 -20.69 8.29 -2.37
N CYS A 83 -21.99 8.44 -2.26
CA CYS A 83 -22.62 9.34 -1.28
C CYS A 83 -22.79 8.71 0.10
N LYS A 84 -22.54 7.42 0.25
CA LYS A 84 -22.63 6.72 1.53
C LYS A 84 -21.32 6.87 2.31
N LYS A 85 -21.43 6.98 3.64
CA LYS A 85 -20.24 7.05 4.50
C LYS A 85 -19.78 5.63 4.86
N TYR A 86 -18.62 5.26 4.35
CA TYR A 86 -17.92 4.01 4.72
C TYR A 86 -16.71 4.34 5.59
N PRO A 87 -16.36 3.49 6.58
CA PRO A 87 -15.21 3.72 7.48
C PRO A 87 -13.88 3.89 6.73
N SER A 88 -13.66 3.13 5.66
CA SER A 88 -12.46 3.18 4.83
C SER A 88 -12.71 3.79 3.45
N MET A 89 -13.71 4.67 3.38
CA MET A 89 -14.01 5.49 2.20
C MET A 89 -14.05 4.67 0.88
N ASP A 90 -13.20 5.04 -0.09
CA ASP A 90 -13.09 4.42 -1.42
C ASP A 90 -12.64 2.97 -1.37
N GLN A 91 -11.78 2.60 -0.42
CA GLN A 91 -11.34 1.21 -0.24
C GLN A 91 -12.52 0.27 0.04
N ASP A 92 -13.43 0.67 0.92
CA ASP A 92 -14.63 -0.12 1.23
C ASP A 92 -15.56 -0.25 0.02
N ILE A 93 -15.76 0.86 -0.72
CA ILE A 93 -16.60 0.88 -1.92
C ILE A 93 -16.03 -0.04 -3.00
N LEU A 94 -14.72 0.05 -3.27
CA LEU A 94 -14.02 -0.82 -4.23
C LEU A 94 -14.16 -2.30 -3.87
N ASN A 95 -13.90 -2.65 -2.62
CA ASN A 95 -14.01 -4.03 -2.15
C ASN A 95 -15.43 -4.57 -2.22
N LYS A 96 -16.46 -3.74 -1.92
CA LYS A 96 -17.86 -4.12 -2.03
C LYS A 96 -18.27 -4.32 -3.49
N VAL A 97 -17.99 -3.35 -4.38
CA VAL A 97 -18.43 -3.42 -5.78
C VAL A 97 -17.71 -4.52 -6.56
N CYS A 98 -16.42 -4.73 -6.26
CA CYS A 98 -15.61 -5.73 -6.93
C CYS A 98 -15.65 -7.11 -6.26
N TYR A 99 -16.44 -7.32 -5.20
CA TYR A 99 -16.51 -8.57 -4.46
C TYR A 99 -16.70 -9.78 -5.39
N GLY A 100 -15.96 -10.88 -5.13
CA GLY A 100 -15.93 -12.08 -5.99
C GLY A 100 -15.12 -11.94 -7.29
N LYS A 101 -14.68 -10.72 -7.65
CA LYS A 101 -13.91 -10.42 -8.87
C LYS A 101 -12.59 -9.72 -8.56
N ILE A 102 -11.96 -10.07 -7.44
CA ILE A 102 -10.68 -9.54 -6.98
C ILE A 102 -9.61 -10.64 -7.10
N ARG A 103 -8.42 -10.29 -7.61
CA ARG A 103 -7.23 -11.13 -7.58
C ARG A 103 -6.27 -10.63 -6.52
N ILE A 104 -5.73 -11.53 -5.72
CA ILE A 104 -4.74 -11.18 -4.69
C ILE A 104 -3.35 -11.12 -5.32
N LEU A 105 -2.64 -10.02 -5.04
CA LEU A 105 -1.25 -9.80 -5.44
C LEU A 105 -0.30 -10.23 -4.32
N HIS A 106 0.96 -10.50 -4.68
CA HIS A 106 2.04 -10.67 -3.72
C HIS A 106 2.33 -9.36 -2.96
N PRO A 107 2.57 -9.38 -1.64
CA PRO A 107 2.72 -8.16 -0.84
C PRO A 107 3.90 -7.26 -1.24
N ARG A 108 4.87 -7.75 -2.04
CA ARG A 108 5.96 -6.94 -2.61
C ARG A 108 5.49 -5.77 -3.48
N TYR A 109 4.27 -5.86 -4.04
CA TYR A 109 3.68 -4.80 -4.87
C TYR A 109 2.99 -3.69 -4.07
N ASN A 110 2.97 -3.81 -2.75
CA ASN A 110 2.46 -2.75 -1.87
C ASN A 110 3.01 -2.99 -0.44
N ALA A 111 4.33 -2.83 -0.27
CA ALA A 111 5.01 -2.98 1.02
C ALA A 111 4.70 -1.75 1.88
N MET A 112 3.69 -1.88 2.76
CA MET A 112 3.21 -0.78 3.60
C MET A 112 4.05 -0.60 4.85
N THR A 113 4.57 0.60 5.06
CA THR A 113 5.40 0.96 6.23
C THR A 113 4.67 0.81 7.56
N LYS A 114 3.35 1.00 7.59
CA LYS A 114 2.54 0.79 8.80
C LYS A 114 2.64 -0.61 9.41
N TYR A 115 3.13 -1.59 8.65
CA TYR A 115 3.29 -2.95 9.14
C TYR A 115 4.65 -3.22 9.79
N LYS A 116 5.55 -2.23 9.79
CA LYS A 116 6.90 -2.34 10.37
C LYS A 116 7.62 -3.60 9.90
N LEU A 117 7.69 -3.78 8.58
CA LEU A 117 8.19 -5.00 7.95
C LEU A 117 9.69 -5.21 8.18
N LEU A 118 10.47 -4.14 8.42
CA LEU A 118 11.90 -4.23 8.72
C LEU A 118 12.17 -4.61 10.18
N ASP A 119 11.19 -4.45 11.08
CA ASP A 119 11.29 -4.93 12.46
C ASP A 119 10.86 -6.40 12.55
N ASP A 120 11.84 -7.29 12.60
CA ASP A 120 11.66 -8.74 12.66
C ASP A 120 10.72 -9.20 13.78
N ASN A 121 10.72 -8.53 14.93
CA ASN A 121 9.85 -8.88 16.04
C ASN A 121 8.42 -8.39 15.82
N SER A 122 8.25 -7.16 15.32
CA SER A 122 6.93 -6.57 15.12
C SER A 122 6.12 -7.36 14.09
N TYR A 123 6.66 -7.56 12.87
CA TYR A 123 5.84 -8.17 11.82
C TYR A 123 5.63 -9.67 12.01
N LYS A 124 6.64 -10.42 12.51
CA LYS A 124 6.54 -11.87 12.75
C LYS A 124 5.53 -12.21 13.85
N ASN A 125 5.32 -11.32 14.82
CA ASN A 125 4.36 -11.51 15.91
C ASN A 125 2.99 -10.88 15.61
N ASN A 126 2.81 -10.26 14.44
CA ASN A 126 1.55 -9.61 14.06
C ASN A 126 0.57 -10.62 13.46
N LYS A 127 -0.47 -10.98 14.24
CA LYS A 127 -1.48 -11.96 13.83
C LYS A 127 -2.24 -11.54 12.55
N ALA A 128 -2.48 -10.24 12.35
CA ALA A 128 -3.14 -9.74 11.14
C ALA A 128 -2.30 -10.02 9.88
N LEU A 129 -0.98 -9.86 9.97
CA LEU A 129 -0.06 -10.16 8.87
C LEU A 129 0.02 -11.66 8.59
N GLN A 130 0.06 -12.50 9.65
CA GLN A 130 0.11 -13.96 9.52
C GLN A 130 -1.15 -14.54 8.87
N ILE A 131 -2.32 -13.92 9.10
CA ILE A 131 -3.57 -14.31 8.44
C ILE A 131 -3.54 -13.90 6.95
N ALA A 132 -3.01 -12.71 6.65
CA ALA A 132 -3.05 -12.17 5.28
C ALA A 132 -2.12 -12.92 4.32
N TYR A 133 -0.89 -13.24 4.75
CA TYR A 133 0.12 -13.90 3.92
C TYR A 133 1.05 -14.76 4.77
N SER A 134 1.71 -15.72 4.14
CA SER A 134 2.75 -16.51 4.79
C SER A 134 3.96 -15.64 5.18
N ILE A 135 4.72 -16.11 6.17
CA ILE A 135 5.95 -15.44 6.60
C ILE A 135 6.99 -15.34 5.48
N ARG A 136 6.99 -16.29 4.54
CA ARG A 136 7.89 -16.29 3.37
C ARG A 136 7.55 -15.18 2.39
N GLU A 137 6.26 -14.95 2.17
CA GLU A 137 5.79 -13.86 1.29
C GLU A 137 6.15 -12.50 1.90
N TRP A 138 5.97 -12.33 3.21
CA TRP A 138 6.37 -11.11 3.91
C TRP A 138 7.89 -10.91 3.90
N ASP A 139 8.69 -11.96 4.13
CA ASP A 139 10.16 -11.89 4.04
C ASP A 139 10.63 -11.50 2.64
N SER A 140 9.99 -12.02 1.60
CA SER A 140 10.26 -11.62 0.22
C SER A 140 9.88 -10.14 -0.01
N ALA A 141 8.70 -9.73 0.45
CA ALA A 141 8.22 -8.36 0.27
C ALA A 141 9.13 -7.32 0.95
N ARG A 142 9.60 -7.58 2.19
CA ARG A 142 10.45 -6.65 2.92
C ARG A 142 11.89 -6.56 2.37
N LYS A 143 12.42 -7.67 1.83
CA LYS A 143 13.78 -7.72 1.26
C LYS A 143 13.85 -7.18 -0.16
N HIS A 144 12.79 -7.38 -0.92
CA HIS A 144 12.70 -7.04 -2.34
C HIS A 144 11.33 -6.38 -2.65
N PRO A 145 11.01 -5.24 -2.02
CA PRO A 145 9.79 -4.52 -2.36
C PRO A 145 9.88 -3.97 -3.79
N VAL A 146 8.82 -4.13 -4.56
CA VAL A 146 8.67 -3.47 -5.87
C VAL A 146 8.06 -2.08 -5.70
N ILE A 147 7.10 -1.99 -4.78
CA ILE A 147 6.45 -0.73 -4.42
C ILE A 147 6.43 -0.59 -2.90
N ILE A 148 6.97 0.53 -2.41
CA ILE A 148 6.82 0.96 -1.02
C ILE A 148 5.65 1.92 -0.93
N HIS A 149 4.77 1.71 0.04
CA HIS A 149 3.62 2.56 0.30
C HIS A 149 3.68 3.11 1.74
N TYR A 150 3.79 4.41 1.86
CA TYR A 150 3.84 5.09 3.14
C TYR A 150 2.44 5.31 3.71
N ALA A 151 1.66 4.22 3.81
CA ALA A 151 0.24 4.21 4.16
C ALA A 151 -0.06 4.55 5.64
N ASP A 152 0.91 5.02 6.40
CA ASP A 152 0.74 5.47 7.79
C ASP A 152 0.49 6.98 7.87
N LYS A 153 0.12 7.46 9.07
CA LYS A 153 -0.05 8.89 9.35
C LYS A 153 1.27 9.64 9.24
N ILE A 154 2.36 9.05 9.77
CA ILE A 154 3.71 9.61 9.68
C ILE A 154 4.28 9.32 8.30
N LYS A 155 4.87 10.34 7.69
CA LYS A 155 5.43 10.28 6.34
C LYS A 155 6.95 10.44 6.35
N PRO A 156 7.68 9.95 5.33
CA PRO A 156 9.14 10.02 5.27
C PRO A 156 9.69 11.46 5.28
N TRP A 157 8.89 12.43 4.88
CA TRP A 157 9.24 13.86 5.00
C TRP A 157 8.96 14.44 6.38
N GLU A 158 8.38 13.70 7.30
CA GLU A 158 8.16 14.07 8.71
C GLU A 158 9.12 13.34 9.64
N ASP A 159 9.41 12.07 9.33
CA ASP A 159 10.35 11.24 10.11
C ASP A 159 11.30 10.46 9.19
N VAL A 160 12.57 10.84 9.21
CA VAL A 160 13.63 10.19 8.42
C VAL A 160 14.10 8.87 8.98
N GLU A 161 13.71 8.53 10.20
CA GLU A 161 14.06 7.25 10.83
C GLU A 161 12.98 6.17 10.58
N MET A 162 11.85 6.54 9.95
CA MET A 162 10.84 5.56 9.61
C MET A 162 11.35 4.58 8.56
N GLU A 163 10.75 3.39 8.53
CA GLU A 163 11.08 2.37 7.53
C GLU A 163 11.01 2.91 6.11
N TYR A 164 12.03 2.63 5.31
CA TYR A 164 12.16 3.04 3.92
C TYR A 164 12.16 4.56 3.68
N ALA A 165 12.34 5.40 4.69
CA ALA A 165 12.43 6.86 4.51
C ALA A 165 13.55 7.23 3.53
N TYR A 166 14.68 6.51 3.58
CA TYR A 166 15.80 6.69 2.64
C TYR A 166 15.36 6.60 1.18
N GLU A 167 14.54 5.64 0.81
CA GLU A 167 14.09 5.45 -0.58
C GLU A 167 13.27 6.66 -1.07
N TRP A 168 12.45 7.25 -0.20
CA TRP A 168 11.73 8.47 -0.51
C TRP A 168 12.68 9.65 -0.72
N TRP A 169 13.63 9.84 0.21
CA TRP A 169 14.58 10.95 0.13
C TRP A 169 15.50 10.83 -1.09
N ARG A 170 15.92 9.62 -1.45
CA ARG A 170 16.69 9.34 -2.66
C ARG A 170 15.90 9.72 -3.91
N ALA A 171 14.62 9.37 -3.99
CA ALA A 171 13.76 9.76 -5.11
C ALA A 171 13.53 11.27 -5.15
N ALA A 172 13.26 11.89 -4.00
CA ALA A 172 13.06 13.33 -3.88
C ALA A 172 14.29 14.12 -4.34
N ALA A 173 15.50 13.63 -4.07
CA ALA A 173 16.76 14.29 -4.47
C ALA A 173 16.93 14.40 -5.99
N LEU A 174 16.20 13.61 -6.79
CA LEU A 174 16.20 13.69 -8.25
C LEU A 174 15.27 14.77 -8.80
N LEU A 175 14.42 15.38 -7.95
CA LEU A 175 13.44 16.36 -8.39
C LEU A 175 14.07 17.76 -8.53
N PRO A 176 13.71 18.54 -9.55
CA PRO A 176 14.27 19.88 -9.80
C PRO A 176 13.94 20.87 -8.65
N PHE A 177 12.91 20.60 -7.85
CA PHE A 177 12.49 21.40 -6.69
C PHE A 177 12.88 20.79 -5.35
N PHE A 178 13.84 19.86 -5.34
CA PHE A 178 14.34 19.22 -4.09
C PHE A 178 14.80 20.24 -3.06
N SER A 179 15.43 21.34 -3.48
CA SER A 179 15.88 22.41 -2.58
C SER A 179 14.74 23.02 -1.75
N ASP A 180 13.54 23.09 -2.32
CA ASP A 180 12.37 23.64 -1.61
C ASP A 180 11.80 22.63 -0.61
N ILE A 181 11.73 21.34 -0.99
CA ILE A 181 11.38 20.23 -0.10
C ILE A 181 12.34 20.22 1.10
N TYR A 182 13.64 20.29 0.82
CA TYR A 182 14.69 20.24 1.83
C TYR A 182 14.66 21.43 2.78
N ARG A 183 14.45 22.66 2.26
CA ARG A 183 14.28 23.87 3.10
C ARG A 183 13.07 23.76 4.04
N GLN A 184 11.97 23.22 3.54
CA GLN A 184 10.77 23.04 4.37
C GLN A 184 11.03 22.04 5.49
N TYR A 185 11.74 20.95 5.20
CA TYR A 185 12.14 19.95 6.17
C TYR A 185 13.10 20.51 7.22
N ILE A 186 14.08 21.33 6.81
CA ILE A 186 15.03 22.03 7.71
C ILE A 186 14.30 22.92 8.70
N LYS A 187 13.33 23.71 8.26
CA LYS A 187 12.55 24.59 9.12
C LYS A 187 11.86 23.84 10.26
N ASN A 188 11.61 22.57 10.08
CA ASN A 188 10.99 21.70 11.09
C ASN A 188 11.99 21.04 12.06
N GLY A 189 13.28 21.42 12.02
CA GLY A 189 14.31 21.05 13.03
C GLY A 189 14.92 19.66 12.92
N GLN A 190 14.71 18.95 11.82
CA GLN A 190 15.15 17.56 11.65
C GLN A 190 16.45 17.36 10.83
N MET A 191 17.16 18.42 10.52
CA MET A 191 18.31 18.47 9.61
C MET A 191 19.50 17.54 9.92
N LYS A 192 19.78 17.30 11.19
CA LYS A 192 20.99 16.54 11.61
C LYS A 192 20.97 15.08 11.15
N LYS A 193 19.79 14.49 10.98
CA LYS A 193 19.62 13.05 10.70
C LYS A 193 19.84 12.70 9.23
N ILE A 194 19.38 13.52 8.29
CA ILE A 194 19.53 13.28 6.83
C ILE A 194 20.98 13.27 6.39
N ASN A 195 21.78 14.25 6.87
CA ASN A 195 23.18 14.37 6.47
C ASN A 195 24.04 13.15 6.89
N VAL A 196 23.68 12.51 8.01
CA VAL A 196 24.37 11.29 8.47
C VAL A 196 24.04 10.12 7.56
N GLN A 197 22.78 9.87 7.24
CA GLN A 197 22.35 8.74 6.41
C GLN A 197 22.85 8.85 4.96
N LEU A 198 22.72 9.99 4.31
CA LEU A 198 23.20 10.21 2.93
C LEU A 198 24.73 10.08 2.81
N ASN A 199 25.48 10.48 3.86
CA ASN A 199 26.94 10.34 3.88
C ASN A 199 27.39 8.91 4.16
N GLU A 200 26.67 8.12 4.93
CA GLU A 200 27.02 6.74 5.21
C GLU A 200 26.84 5.83 3.98
N GLU A 201 25.82 6.07 3.16
CA GLU A 201 25.60 5.26 1.96
C GLU A 201 26.46 5.66 0.75
N ASN A 202 26.79 6.95 0.58
CA ASN A 202 27.80 7.38 -0.39
C ASN A 202 29.21 6.82 -0.10
N ARG A 203 29.42 6.28 1.10
CA ARG A 203 30.67 5.56 1.45
C ARG A 203 30.60 4.06 1.15
N ARG A 204 29.41 3.54 0.78
CA ARG A 204 29.19 2.10 0.47
C ARG A 204 29.12 1.82 -1.04
N ILE A 205 29.16 2.87 -1.86
CA ILE A 205 29.31 2.82 -3.31
C ILE A 205 30.76 3.10 -3.65
#